data_9010537760c33ff30cc5c61b79beee4f
#
_entry.id   9010537760c33ff30cc5c61b79beee4f
#
_cell.length_a   1.000
_cell.length_b   1.000
_cell.length_c   1.000
_cell.angle_alpha   90.00
_cell.angle_beta   90.00
_cell.angle_gamma   90.00
#
_symmetry.space_group_name_H-M   'P 1'
#
loop_
_entity.id
_entity.type
_entity.pdbx_description
1 polymer ?
#
loop_
_entity_poly.entity_id
_entity_poly.type
_entity_poly.pdbx_seq_one_letter_code
_entity_poly.pdbx_strand_id
1 'polypeptide(L)'
;MVGRRAVDWAVLGAGLFFAAGLHGDLQAGDRAYGMTGDAPRVILWAWEEPEDLRTADPRQLGVAFLAERVFVAKDVSVVPRRQRILTPEGMWAEAVVRIEAGRDFEDNAATRKRTAEVVLDAAQLSGVRGVQVDFDALESQRAFYADVLRQVRAGLPAGKRLEMTALVSWCSQQQGWMRALPVDAAVPMFFRLGRHVGWWGVREPLCEGSVGVAIDEPAIANESLHGSQRVYVFAPRSWTAEQLTELNEGTIPRDRRGAR
;
A
#
# COMPACT_ATOMS: atom_id res chain seq x y z
N MET A 1 -6.85 -70.16 -27.89
CA MET A 1 -6.69 -69.89 -26.46
C MET A 1 -6.10 -68.47 -26.38
N VAL A 2 -6.95 -67.56 -25.98
CA VAL A 2 -6.61 -66.09 -25.98
C VAL A 2 -6.39 -65.65 -24.55
N GLY A 3 -5.14 -65.27 -24.24
CA GLY A 3 -4.79 -64.74 -22.96
C GLY A 3 -4.97 -63.18 -22.94
N ARG A 4 -5.90 -62.70 -22.15
CA ARG A 4 -6.09 -61.29 -21.87
C ARG A 4 -5.03 -60.82 -20.89
N ARG A 5 -4.22 -59.83 -21.27
CA ARG A 5 -3.35 -59.07 -20.34
C ARG A 5 -4.13 -57.88 -19.81
N ALA A 6 -4.21 -57.81 -18.49
CA ALA A 6 -4.70 -56.63 -17.75
C ALA A 6 -3.68 -55.50 -17.87
N VAL A 7 -4.17 -54.31 -18.11
CA VAL A 7 -3.36 -53.07 -18.09
C VAL A 7 -3.58 -52.37 -16.75
N ASP A 8 -2.54 -52.36 -15.91
CA ASP A 8 -2.53 -51.62 -14.65
C ASP A 8 -2.38 -50.11 -14.96
N TRP A 9 -3.37 -49.35 -14.57
CA TRP A 9 -3.30 -47.91 -14.53
C TRP A 9 -2.71 -47.46 -13.18
N ALA A 10 -1.42 -47.13 -13.18
CA ALA A 10 -0.81 -46.40 -12.05
C ALA A 10 -1.33 -44.97 -12.06
N VAL A 11 -2.16 -44.65 -11.08
CA VAL A 11 -2.59 -43.26 -10.78
C VAL A 11 -1.42 -42.55 -10.16
N LEU A 12 -0.76 -41.70 -10.93
CA LEU A 12 0.18 -40.72 -10.43
C LEU A 12 -0.61 -39.61 -9.72
N GLY A 13 -0.65 -39.66 -8.39
CA GLY A 13 -1.15 -38.60 -7.54
C GLY A 13 -0.27 -37.38 -7.67
N ALA A 14 -0.72 -36.35 -8.40
CA ALA A 14 -0.14 -35.05 -8.35
C ALA A 14 -0.43 -34.42 -6.96
N GLY A 15 0.57 -34.43 -6.11
CA GLY A 15 0.54 -33.71 -4.84
C GLY A 15 0.51 -32.19 -5.10
N LEU A 16 -0.67 -31.60 -4.96
CA LEU A 16 -0.82 -30.16 -4.84
C LEU A 16 -0.22 -29.73 -3.49
N PHE A 17 1.01 -29.24 -3.52
CA PHE A 17 1.54 -28.47 -2.40
C PHE A 17 0.79 -27.13 -2.35
N PHE A 18 -0.25 -27.06 -1.53
CA PHE A 18 -0.78 -25.81 -1.06
C PHE A 18 0.29 -25.19 -0.14
N ALA A 19 1.03 -24.23 -0.64
CA ALA A 19 1.77 -23.29 0.19
C ALA A 19 0.73 -22.45 0.94
N ALA A 20 0.35 -22.87 2.14
CA ALA A 20 -0.40 -22.04 3.07
C ALA A 20 0.55 -20.94 3.55
N GLY A 21 0.65 -19.85 2.78
CA GLY A 21 1.22 -18.62 3.24
C GLY A 21 0.39 -18.10 4.41
N LEU A 22 0.98 -18.01 5.60
CA LEU A 22 0.41 -17.32 6.75
C LEU A 22 0.39 -15.83 6.40
N HIS A 23 -0.63 -15.41 5.63
CA HIS A 23 -0.96 -14.01 5.49
C HIS A 23 -1.52 -13.56 6.84
N GLY A 24 -1.03 -12.44 7.34
CA GLY A 24 -1.59 -11.85 8.57
C GLY A 24 -3.07 -11.57 8.35
N ASP A 25 -3.93 -12.41 8.91
CA ASP A 25 -5.37 -12.26 8.80
C ASP A 25 -5.80 -10.94 9.45
N LEU A 26 -6.32 -10.05 8.64
CA LEU A 26 -7.20 -8.99 9.13
C LEU A 26 -8.44 -9.70 9.67
N GLN A 27 -8.51 -9.90 10.98
CA GLN A 27 -9.72 -10.41 11.61
C GLN A 27 -10.77 -9.29 11.64
N ALA A 28 -11.33 -8.97 10.48
CA ALA A 28 -12.57 -8.22 10.37
C ALA A 28 -13.72 -9.23 10.24
N GLY A 29 -14.67 -9.19 11.14
CA GLY A 29 -15.87 -10.02 11.05
C GLY A 29 -16.59 -9.77 9.73
N ASP A 30 -16.89 -10.85 8.99
CA ASP A 30 -17.61 -10.86 7.72
C ASP A 30 -19.07 -10.39 7.91
N ARG A 31 -19.27 -9.09 8.06
CA ARG A 31 -20.59 -8.46 7.86
C ARG A 31 -20.45 -7.40 6.78
N ALA A 32 -21.15 -7.63 5.67
CA ALA A 32 -21.25 -6.70 4.57
C ALA A 32 -21.75 -5.33 5.05
N TYR A 33 -20.85 -4.46 5.43
CA TYR A 33 -21.12 -3.04 5.56
C TYR A 33 -21.29 -2.47 4.15
N GLY A 34 -22.38 -1.78 3.92
CA GLY A 34 -22.77 -1.28 2.59
C GLY A 34 -21.63 -0.57 1.88
N MET A 35 -21.39 -0.96 0.62
CA MET A 35 -20.28 -0.55 -0.25
C MET A 35 -20.32 0.92 -0.72
N THR A 36 -20.73 1.85 0.12
CA THR A 36 -20.89 3.29 -0.25
C THR A 36 -20.19 4.26 0.71
N GLY A 37 -19.33 3.76 1.63
CA GLY A 37 -18.55 4.65 2.48
C GLY A 37 -17.31 5.17 1.78
N ASP A 38 -17.20 6.49 1.60
CA ASP A 38 -15.93 7.12 1.25
C ASP A 38 -14.87 6.77 2.30
N ALA A 39 -13.63 6.59 1.87
CA ALA A 39 -12.54 6.34 2.80
C ALA A 39 -12.46 7.48 3.83
N PRO A 40 -12.13 7.18 5.10
CA PRO A 40 -12.01 8.20 6.11
C PRO A 40 -10.92 9.22 5.74
N ARG A 41 -11.00 10.41 6.34
CA ARG A 41 -10.05 11.48 6.05
C ARG A 41 -8.63 11.13 6.50
N VAL A 42 -8.48 10.40 7.60
CA VAL A 42 -7.17 10.04 8.15
C VAL A 42 -6.92 8.55 7.97
N ILE A 43 -5.82 8.23 7.32
CA ILE A 43 -5.34 6.87 7.09
C ILE A 43 -4.01 6.68 7.81
N LEU A 44 -3.94 5.66 8.65
CA LEU A 44 -2.72 5.30 9.37
C LEU A 44 -1.85 4.42 8.48
N TRP A 45 -0.60 4.81 8.23
CA TRP A 45 0.34 3.86 7.68
C TRP A 45 0.83 2.91 8.77
N ALA A 46 0.63 1.62 8.56
CA ALA A 46 1.09 0.52 9.40
C ALA A 46 2.20 -0.24 8.67
N TRP A 47 3.46 0.02 9.05
CA TRP A 47 4.60 -0.50 8.31
C TRP A 47 5.00 -1.90 8.78
N GLU A 48 6.22 -2.13 9.23
CA GLU A 48 6.73 -3.48 9.57
C GLU A 48 6.45 -3.92 11.02
N GLU A 49 6.03 -2.98 11.88
CA GLU A 49 5.78 -3.24 13.28
C GLU A 49 4.42 -3.94 13.51
N PRO A 50 4.27 -4.71 14.60
CA PRO A 50 2.94 -5.21 14.99
C PRO A 50 2.03 -4.05 15.40
N GLU A 51 0.76 -4.10 15.00
CA GLU A 51 -0.18 -3.01 15.26
C GLU A 51 -1.42 -3.49 16.01
N ASP A 52 -1.80 -2.72 17.03
CA ASP A 52 -3.08 -2.88 17.71
C ASP A 52 -3.92 -1.59 17.57
N LEU A 53 -4.75 -1.57 16.54
CA LEU A 53 -5.59 -0.41 16.19
C LEU A 53 -7.03 -0.57 16.73
N ARG A 54 -7.31 -1.52 17.61
CA ARG A 54 -8.69 -1.81 18.07
C ARG A 54 -9.37 -0.66 18.79
N THR A 55 -8.61 0.32 19.29
CA THR A 55 -9.15 1.56 19.91
C THR A 55 -9.37 2.70 18.93
N ALA A 56 -9.00 2.52 17.65
CA ALA A 56 -9.30 3.50 16.61
C ALA A 56 -10.80 3.54 16.29
N ASP A 57 -11.35 4.72 16.07
CA ASP A 57 -12.73 4.87 15.58
C ASP A 57 -12.76 4.59 14.06
N PRO A 58 -13.39 3.49 13.60
CA PRO A 58 -13.39 3.11 12.20
C PRO A 58 -14.18 4.09 11.30
N ARG A 59 -14.95 5.02 11.87
CA ARG A 59 -15.65 6.07 11.13
C ARG A 59 -14.73 7.24 10.78
N GLN A 60 -13.63 7.41 11.51
CA GLN A 60 -12.70 8.52 11.36
C GLN A 60 -11.35 8.10 10.82
N LEU A 61 -10.92 6.88 11.15
CA LEU A 61 -9.60 6.36 10.84
C LEU A 61 -9.68 5.12 9.94
N GLY A 62 -8.77 5.06 8.99
CA GLY A 62 -8.47 3.87 8.20
C GLY A 62 -7.03 3.44 8.39
N VAL A 63 -6.66 2.33 7.77
CA VAL A 63 -5.29 1.82 7.77
C VAL A 63 -4.83 1.48 6.36
N ALA A 64 -3.64 1.92 5.99
CA ALA A 64 -2.87 1.46 4.84
C ALA A 64 -1.68 0.66 5.37
N PHE A 65 -1.74 -0.67 5.26
CA PHE A 65 -0.75 -1.55 5.87
C PHE A 65 0.17 -2.17 4.84
N LEU A 66 1.45 -2.21 5.14
CA LEU A 66 2.42 -2.92 4.32
C LEU A 66 2.04 -4.40 4.28
N ALA A 67 1.48 -4.85 3.16
CA ALA A 67 1.12 -6.24 2.93
C ALA A 67 2.33 -7.04 2.44
N GLU A 68 3.08 -6.49 1.50
CA GLU A 68 4.18 -7.17 0.85
C GLU A 68 5.30 -6.21 0.45
N ARG A 69 6.54 -6.72 0.50
CA ARG A 69 7.72 -6.10 -0.13
C ARG A 69 8.09 -6.91 -1.35
N VAL A 70 8.28 -6.24 -2.46
CA VAL A 70 8.61 -6.83 -3.75
C VAL A 70 9.99 -6.35 -4.17
N PHE A 71 10.93 -7.26 -4.28
CA PHE A 71 12.28 -6.97 -4.77
C PHE A 71 12.37 -7.34 -6.24
N VAL A 72 12.58 -6.35 -7.09
CA VAL A 72 12.71 -6.52 -8.54
C VAL A 72 14.18 -6.51 -8.92
N ALA A 73 14.65 -7.63 -9.43
CA ALA A 73 15.98 -7.82 -9.98
C ALA A 73 15.84 -8.58 -11.33
N LYS A 74 16.69 -9.56 -11.62
CA LYS A 74 16.47 -10.52 -12.74
C LYS A 74 15.18 -11.29 -12.59
N ASP A 75 14.86 -11.63 -11.33
CA ASP A 75 13.60 -12.24 -10.90
C ASP A 75 12.90 -11.34 -9.89
N VAL A 76 11.61 -11.62 -9.66
CA VAL A 76 10.82 -10.92 -8.65
C VAL A 76 10.68 -11.80 -7.42
N SER A 77 11.20 -11.34 -6.29
CA SER A 77 11.01 -12.00 -5.00
C SER A 77 10.06 -11.20 -4.12
N VAL A 78 9.29 -11.90 -3.28
CA VAL A 78 8.22 -11.32 -2.47
C VAL A 78 8.42 -11.70 -1.02
N VAL A 79 8.33 -10.72 -0.14
CA VAL A 79 8.36 -10.91 1.32
C VAL A 79 7.05 -10.41 1.90
N PRO A 80 6.14 -11.31 2.28
CA PRO A 80 4.87 -10.92 2.87
C PRO A 80 5.08 -10.40 4.31
N ARG A 81 4.15 -9.52 4.75
CA ARG A 81 4.08 -9.08 6.14
C ARG A 81 3.94 -10.27 7.07
N ARG A 82 4.71 -10.28 8.13
CA ARG A 82 4.64 -11.32 9.19
C ARG A 82 4.02 -10.81 10.48
N GLN A 83 4.00 -9.51 10.68
CA GLN A 83 3.52 -8.88 11.91
C GLN A 83 2.00 -8.74 11.91
N ARG A 84 1.40 -8.98 13.07
CA ARG A 84 -0.05 -8.89 13.25
C ARG A 84 -0.53 -7.45 13.13
N ILE A 85 -1.72 -7.29 12.54
CA ILE A 85 -2.51 -6.06 12.61
C ILE A 85 -3.86 -6.44 13.21
N LEU A 86 -4.23 -5.77 14.30
CA LEU A 86 -5.53 -5.90 14.92
C LEU A 86 -6.31 -4.62 14.66
N THR A 87 -7.45 -4.73 13.99
CA THR A 87 -8.31 -3.59 13.64
C THR A 87 -9.68 -3.73 14.28
N PRO A 88 -10.39 -2.63 14.54
CA PRO A 88 -11.82 -2.70 14.89
C PRO A 88 -12.62 -3.16 13.68
N GLU A 89 -13.80 -3.70 13.94
CA GLU A 89 -14.76 -4.10 12.89
C GLU A 89 -15.12 -2.89 12.00
N GLY A 90 -15.16 -3.11 10.70
CA GLY A 90 -15.56 -2.09 9.71
C GLY A 90 -14.49 -1.04 9.39
N MET A 91 -13.29 -1.15 9.92
CA MET A 91 -12.21 -0.23 9.58
C MET A 91 -11.88 -0.28 8.10
N TRP A 92 -11.76 0.88 7.46
CA TRP A 92 -11.24 0.99 6.10
C TRP A 92 -9.80 0.47 6.04
N ALA A 93 -9.51 -0.44 5.13
CA ALA A 93 -8.18 -1.00 4.97
C ALA A 93 -7.69 -0.95 3.51
N GLU A 94 -6.45 -0.56 3.32
CA GLU A 94 -5.72 -0.59 2.06
C GLU A 94 -4.47 -1.44 2.22
N ALA A 95 -4.20 -2.31 1.24
CA ALA A 95 -2.96 -3.06 1.21
C ALA A 95 -1.86 -2.22 0.52
N VAL A 96 -0.73 -2.03 1.18
CA VAL A 96 0.44 -1.38 0.57
C VAL A 96 1.39 -2.45 0.06
N VAL A 97 1.81 -2.31 -1.19
CA VAL A 97 2.87 -3.12 -1.79
C VAL A 97 4.07 -2.22 -2.06
N ARG A 98 5.16 -2.46 -1.31
CA ARG A 98 6.40 -1.73 -1.52
C ARG A 98 7.27 -2.42 -2.56
N ILE A 99 7.63 -1.70 -3.60
CA ILE A 99 8.55 -2.17 -4.65
C ILE A 99 9.94 -1.61 -4.37
N GLU A 100 10.93 -2.47 -4.41
CA GLU A 100 12.35 -2.13 -4.28
C GLU A 100 13.11 -2.64 -5.51
N ALA A 101 13.78 -1.72 -6.21
CA ALA A 101 14.67 -2.09 -7.31
C ALA A 101 16.01 -2.58 -6.75
N GLY A 102 16.33 -3.84 -7.02
CA GLY A 102 17.63 -4.42 -6.69
C GLY A 102 18.77 -3.86 -7.56
N ARG A 103 20.01 -4.23 -7.23
CA ARG A 103 21.19 -3.83 -8.03
C ARG A 103 21.11 -4.34 -9.48
N ASP A 104 20.58 -5.55 -9.65
CA ASP A 104 20.38 -6.20 -10.95
C ASP A 104 18.95 -6.00 -11.45
N PHE A 105 18.40 -4.80 -11.27
CA PHE A 105 17.05 -4.47 -11.73
C PHE A 105 16.93 -4.67 -13.24
N GLU A 106 15.96 -5.49 -13.64
CA GLU A 106 15.64 -5.73 -15.04
C GLU A 106 14.20 -5.30 -15.33
N ASP A 107 14.07 -4.37 -16.26
CA ASP A 107 12.79 -3.95 -16.81
C ASP A 107 12.43 -4.81 -18.02
N ASN A 108 11.68 -5.87 -17.82
CA ASN A 108 11.19 -6.75 -18.88
C ASN A 108 9.73 -7.18 -18.65
N ALA A 109 9.13 -7.81 -19.64
CA ALA A 109 7.72 -8.22 -19.58
C ALA A 109 7.41 -9.17 -18.40
N ALA A 110 8.34 -10.05 -18.05
CA ALA A 110 8.15 -11.02 -16.97
C ALA A 110 8.17 -10.34 -15.59
N THR A 111 9.15 -9.45 -15.36
CA THR A 111 9.25 -8.69 -14.10
C THR A 111 8.08 -7.74 -13.91
N ARG A 112 7.63 -7.04 -14.96
CA ARG A 112 6.43 -6.19 -14.93
C ARG A 112 5.18 -6.99 -14.59
N LYS A 113 4.95 -8.10 -15.31
CA LYS A 113 3.80 -8.97 -15.10
C LYS A 113 3.78 -9.52 -13.68
N ARG A 114 4.90 -10.11 -13.21
CA ARG A 114 4.99 -10.71 -11.89
C ARG A 114 4.76 -9.67 -10.78
N THR A 115 5.31 -8.47 -10.91
CA THR A 115 5.08 -7.38 -9.96
C THR A 115 3.61 -6.96 -9.93
N ALA A 116 2.96 -6.84 -11.09
CA ALA A 116 1.53 -6.52 -11.16
C ALA A 116 0.65 -7.62 -10.52
N GLU A 117 0.97 -8.90 -10.73
CA GLU A 117 0.27 -10.02 -10.09
C GLU A 117 0.33 -9.93 -8.57
N VAL A 118 1.50 -9.65 -8.00
CA VAL A 118 1.65 -9.49 -6.55
C VAL A 118 0.78 -8.36 -6.00
N VAL A 119 0.73 -7.22 -6.70
CA VAL A 119 -0.14 -6.11 -6.31
C VAL A 119 -1.62 -6.50 -6.38
N LEU A 120 -2.01 -7.27 -7.41
CA LEU A 120 -3.38 -7.76 -7.55
C LEU A 120 -3.75 -8.78 -6.47
N ASP A 121 -2.81 -9.65 -6.08
CA ASP A 121 -3.02 -10.60 -4.98
C ASP A 121 -3.23 -9.86 -3.66
N ALA A 122 -2.41 -8.84 -3.37
CA ALA A 122 -2.59 -7.98 -2.19
C ALA A 122 -3.95 -7.26 -2.20
N ALA A 123 -4.41 -6.81 -3.36
CA ALA A 123 -5.73 -6.19 -3.49
C ALA A 123 -6.89 -7.15 -3.20
N GLN A 124 -6.67 -8.46 -3.21
CA GLN A 124 -7.70 -9.47 -2.93
C GLN A 124 -7.75 -9.91 -1.46
N LEU A 125 -6.87 -9.41 -0.62
CA LEU A 125 -6.92 -9.71 0.82
C LEU A 125 -8.29 -9.34 1.39
N SER A 126 -8.75 -10.16 2.35
CA SER A 126 -10.06 -9.95 2.99
C SER A 126 -10.15 -8.58 3.66
N GLY A 127 -11.28 -7.90 3.51
CA GLY A 127 -11.53 -6.57 4.09
C GLY A 127 -10.80 -5.41 3.41
N VAL A 128 -9.90 -5.66 2.45
CA VAL A 128 -9.16 -4.61 1.73
C VAL A 128 -10.07 -3.89 0.73
N ARG A 129 -10.09 -2.56 0.77
CA ARG A 129 -10.87 -1.67 -0.10
C ARG A 129 -10.09 -1.13 -1.29
N GLY A 130 -8.76 -1.13 -1.18
CA GLY A 130 -7.87 -0.63 -2.21
C GLY A 130 -6.45 -1.14 -2.03
N VAL A 131 -5.62 -0.87 -3.02
CA VAL A 131 -4.19 -1.16 -2.97
C VAL A 131 -3.41 0.12 -3.26
N GLN A 132 -2.36 0.34 -2.49
CA GLN A 132 -1.43 1.44 -2.68
C GLN A 132 -0.07 0.87 -3.08
N VAL A 133 0.50 1.36 -4.17
CA VAL A 133 1.83 0.95 -4.62
C VAL A 133 2.85 1.98 -4.15
N ASP A 134 3.82 1.53 -3.37
CA ASP A 134 4.92 2.35 -2.86
C ASP A 134 6.21 2.00 -3.60
N PHE A 135 6.66 2.91 -4.47
CA PHE A 135 7.88 2.74 -5.23
C PHE A 135 8.59 4.07 -5.46
N ASP A 136 9.72 4.27 -4.82
CA ASP A 136 10.61 5.42 -5.02
C ASP A 136 11.40 5.29 -6.34
N ALA A 137 10.65 5.26 -7.46
CA ALA A 137 11.20 4.98 -8.78
C ALA A 137 12.17 6.05 -9.25
N LEU A 138 13.34 5.64 -9.70
CA LEU A 138 14.25 6.48 -10.46
C LEU A 138 13.62 6.85 -11.81
N GLU A 139 14.13 7.88 -12.46
CA GLU A 139 13.65 8.29 -13.78
C GLU A 139 13.69 7.16 -14.81
N SER A 140 14.75 6.37 -14.79
CA SER A 140 14.91 5.19 -15.66
C SER A 140 13.91 4.06 -15.36
N GLN A 141 13.25 4.07 -14.19
CA GLN A 141 12.30 3.05 -13.74
C GLN A 141 10.83 3.48 -13.93
N ARG A 142 10.58 4.72 -14.34
CA ARG A 142 9.22 5.26 -14.52
C ARG A 142 8.41 4.49 -15.57
N ALA A 143 9.04 4.02 -16.64
CA ALA A 143 8.38 3.22 -17.66
C ALA A 143 7.90 1.88 -17.11
N PHE A 144 8.74 1.20 -16.33
CA PHE A 144 8.37 -0.01 -15.58
C PHE A 144 7.19 0.27 -14.65
N TYR A 145 7.30 1.31 -13.82
CA TYR A 145 6.26 1.66 -12.84
C TYR A 145 4.92 1.94 -13.51
N ALA A 146 4.93 2.77 -14.55
CA ALA A 146 3.71 3.11 -15.29
C ALA A 146 3.06 1.87 -15.94
N ASP A 147 3.86 0.91 -16.41
CA ASP A 147 3.34 -0.30 -17.01
C ASP A 147 2.76 -1.25 -15.96
N VAL A 148 3.43 -1.42 -14.82
CA VAL A 148 2.89 -2.18 -13.67
C VAL A 148 1.54 -1.61 -13.24
N LEU A 149 1.43 -0.29 -13.05
CA LEU A 149 0.17 0.35 -12.65
C LEU A 149 -0.95 0.15 -13.69
N ARG A 150 -0.62 0.15 -15.00
CA ARG A 150 -1.60 -0.15 -16.05
C ARG A 150 -2.08 -1.60 -15.99
N GLN A 151 -1.17 -2.55 -15.79
CA GLN A 151 -1.54 -3.96 -15.64
C GLN A 151 -2.38 -4.19 -14.37
N VAL A 152 -2.01 -3.57 -13.25
CA VAL A 152 -2.80 -3.62 -12.01
C VAL A 152 -4.19 -3.06 -12.25
N ARG A 153 -4.33 -1.87 -12.84
CA ARG A 153 -5.66 -1.28 -13.12
C ARG A 153 -6.52 -2.19 -14.00
N ALA A 154 -5.92 -2.82 -15.00
CA ALA A 154 -6.65 -3.72 -15.90
C ALA A 154 -7.17 -4.97 -15.20
N GLY A 155 -6.49 -5.48 -14.17
CA GLY A 155 -6.87 -6.65 -13.40
C GLY A 155 -7.60 -6.37 -12.08
N LEU A 156 -7.65 -5.11 -11.65
CA LEU A 156 -8.22 -4.75 -10.35
C LEU A 156 -9.74 -4.92 -10.33
N PRO A 157 -10.32 -5.61 -9.33
CA PRO A 157 -11.76 -5.75 -9.20
C PRO A 157 -12.48 -4.40 -9.15
N ALA A 158 -13.68 -4.34 -9.75
CA ALA A 158 -14.50 -3.14 -9.72
C ALA A 158 -14.79 -2.68 -8.28
N GLY A 159 -14.71 -1.37 -8.06
CA GLY A 159 -14.94 -0.75 -6.74
C GLY A 159 -13.72 -0.73 -5.82
N LYS A 160 -12.61 -1.37 -6.17
CA LYS A 160 -11.35 -1.24 -5.43
C LYS A 160 -10.53 -0.04 -5.93
N ARG A 161 -9.92 0.67 -5.00
CA ARG A 161 -9.05 1.81 -5.30
C ARG A 161 -7.65 1.34 -5.68
N LEU A 162 -7.01 2.06 -6.60
CA LEU A 162 -5.58 1.95 -6.89
C LEU A 162 -4.93 3.30 -6.59
N GLU A 163 -4.07 3.33 -5.62
CA GLU A 163 -3.31 4.52 -5.24
C GLU A 163 -1.81 4.27 -5.36
N MET A 164 -1.04 5.34 -5.33
CA MET A 164 0.42 5.26 -5.29
C MET A 164 0.97 6.28 -4.30
N THR A 165 2.12 5.99 -3.68
CA THR A 165 2.92 7.03 -3.02
C THR A 165 3.67 7.85 -4.08
N ALA A 166 3.99 9.08 -3.77
CA ALA A 166 4.74 9.95 -4.66
C ALA A 166 5.81 10.74 -3.91
N LEU A 167 6.97 10.87 -4.52
CA LEU A 167 7.95 11.84 -4.03
C LEU A 167 7.41 13.25 -4.24
N VAL A 168 7.62 14.14 -3.27
CA VAL A 168 7.18 15.56 -3.38
C VAL A 168 7.70 16.22 -4.64
N SER A 169 8.91 15.88 -5.07
CA SER A 169 9.51 16.38 -6.31
C SER A 169 8.71 16.00 -7.56
N TRP A 170 7.98 14.89 -7.55
CA TRP A 170 7.11 14.51 -8.67
C TRP A 170 5.84 15.34 -8.71
N CYS A 171 5.33 15.70 -7.53
CA CYS A 171 4.11 16.50 -7.39
C CYS A 171 4.32 18.00 -7.57
N SER A 172 5.54 18.50 -7.36
CA SER A 172 5.87 19.92 -7.47
C SER A 172 6.13 20.40 -8.91
N GLN A 173 6.37 19.49 -9.81
CA GLN A 173 6.62 19.77 -11.22
C GLN A 173 5.58 19.08 -12.07
N GLN A 174 5.08 19.75 -13.10
CA GLN A 174 4.23 19.11 -14.11
C GLN A 174 5.08 18.16 -14.96
N GLN A 175 5.46 17.05 -14.36
CA GLN A 175 6.18 16.00 -15.06
C GLN A 175 5.13 15.13 -15.76
N GLY A 176 4.95 15.32 -17.05
CA GLY A 176 3.88 14.71 -17.84
C GLY A 176 3.73 13.17 -17.76
N TRP A 177 4.70 12.46 -17.15
CA TRP A 177 4.65 11.02 -16.99
C TRP A 177 3.55 10.55 -16.00
N MET A 178 3.21 11.36 -14.99
CA MET A 178 2.17 11.01 -14.01
C MET A 178 0.76 11.17 -14.56
N ARG A 179 0.52 12.14 -15.46
CA ARG A 179 -0.83 12.46 -15.98
C ARG A 179 -1.57 11.30 -16.61
N ALA A 180 -0.84 10.35 -17.21
CA ALA A 180 -1.41 9.19 -17.87
C ALA A 180 -1.46 7.94 -16.98
N LEU A 181 -1.13 8.05 -15.69
CA LEU A 181 -1.19 6.92 -14.78
C LEU A 181 -2.64 6.61 -14.38
N PRO A 182 -3.05 5.36 -14.46
CA PRO A 182 -4.43 4.96 -14.19
C PRO A 182 -4.68 4.74 -12.69
N VAL A 183 -4.23 5.68 -11.86
CA VAL A 183 -4.42 5.66 -10.41
C VAL A 183 -5.52 6.63 -9.99
N ASP A 184 -6.17 6.34 -8.87
CA ASP A 184 -7.22 7.20 -8.32
C ASP A 184 -6.64 8.39 -7.55
N ALA A 185 -5.44 8.23 -6.99
CA ALA A 185 -4.68 9.29 -6.31
C ALA A 185 -3.19 8.93 -6.23
N ALA A 186 -2.37 9.97 -6.16
CA ALA A 186 -0.98 9.87 -5.73
C ALA A 186 -0.83 10.61 -4.38
N VAL A 187 -0.17 9.97 -3.42
CA VAL A 187 0.01 10.51 -2.06
C VAL A 187 1.42 11.08 -1.94
N PRO A 188 1.61 12.40 -2.03
CA PRO A 188 2.91 13.01 -1.85
C PRO A 188 3.40 12.84 -0.41
N MET A 189 4.60 12.29 -0.24
CA MET A 189 5.21 12.03 1.05
C MET A 189 5.98 13.27 1.55
N PHE A 190 5.36 14.08 2.41
CA PHE A 190 5.96 15.27 3.01
C PHE A 190 6.75 14.96 4.30
N PHE A 191 7.60 13.95 4.23
CA PHE A 191 8.51 13.57 5.31
C PHE A 191 9.80 12.98 4.72
N ARG A 192 10.88 12.95 5.51
CA ARG A 192 12.21 12.49 5.08
C ARG A 192 12.80 13.31 3.90
N LEU A 193 12.42 14.58 3.79
CA LEU A 193 12.77 15.43 2.66
C LEU A 193 14.21 15.96 2.68
N GLY A 194 14.97 15.77 3.77
CA GLY A 194 16.31 16.31 3.93
C GLY A 194 16.32 17.81 4.20
N ARG A 195 17.54 18.41 4.21
CA ARG A 195 17.73 19.81 4.65
C ARG A 195 17.41 20.89 3.61
N HIS A 196 17.13 20.51 2.36
CA HIS A 196 17.07 21.46 1.23
C HIS A 196 15.72 21.55 0.54
N VAL A 197 14.65 21.25 1.24
CA VAL A 197 13.33 21.33 0.62
C VAL A 197 12.68 22.64 0.96
N GLY A 198 12.75 23.58 0.02
CA GLY A 198 11.83 24.71 -0.01
C GLY A 198 10.40 24.20 -0.24
N TRP A 199 9.39 24.96 0.18
CA TRP A 199 7.99 24.70 -0.12
C TRP A 199 7.79 24.59 -1.64
N TRP A 200 7.39 23.43 -2.09
CA TRP A 200 7.04 23.17 -3.48
C TRP A 200 5.52 23.03 -3.54
N GLY A 201 4.85 24.00 -4.12
CA GLY A 201 3.42 23.87 -4.35
C GLY A 201 3.11 22.61 -5.16
N VAL A 202 2.07 21.86 -4.78
CA VAL A 202 1.55 20.75 -5.56
C VAL A 202 1.01 21.30 -6.89
N ARG A 203 1.47 20.76 -8.00
CA ARG A 203 1.10 21.17 -9.36
C ARG A 203 0.59 20.00 -10.22
N GLU A 204 0.83 18.77 -9.76
CA GLU A 204 0.37 17.55 -10.42
C GLU A 204 -1.04 17.22 -9.89
N PRO A 205 -2.07 17.18 -10.75
CA PRO A 205 -3.46 16.96 -10.31
C PRO A 205 -3.68 15.66 -9.53
N LEU A 206 -2.95 14.59 -9.86
CA LEU A 206 -3.05 13.33 -9.10
C LEU A 206 -2.62 13.45 -7.64
N CYS A 207 -1.82 14.47 -7.31
CA CYS A 207 -1.30 14.73 -5.97
C CYS A 207 -2.17 15.70 -5.15
N GLU A 208 -3.23 16.28 -5.72
CA GLU A 208 -3.99 17.36 -5.04
C GLU A 208 -4.91 16.87 -3.92
N GLY A 209 -5.39 15.65 -3.98
CA GLY A 209 -6.42 15.13 -3.06
C GLY A 209 -5.90 14.56 -1.75
N SER A 210 -4.59 14.27 -1.66
CA SER A 210 -4.02 13.51 -0.55
C SER A 210 -2.67 14.06 -0.12
N VAL A 211 -2.28 13.76 1.11
CA VAL A 211 -0.96 14.12 1.65
C VAL A 211 -0.48 13.05 2.62
N GLY A 212 0.81 12.74 2.58
CA GLY A 212 1.49 11.87 3.54
C GLY A 212 2.37 12.67 4.48
N VAL A 213 2.20 12.50 5.77
CA VAL A 213 2.97 13.17 6.83
C VAL A 213 3.49 12.17 7.85
N ALA A 214 4.53 12.53 8.59
CA ALA A 214 5.05 11.71 9.68
C ALA A 214 4.91 12.44 11.01
N ILE A 215 4.58 11.70 12.08
CA ILE A 215 4.36 12.28 13.41
C ILE A 215 5.66 12.81 14.05
N ASP A 216 6.80 12.32 13.60
CA ASP A 216 8.13 12.75 14.07
C ASP A 216 8.71 13.96 13.29
N GLU A 217 7.98 14.46 12.28
CA GLU A 217 8.39 15.62 11.47
C GLU A 217 7.28 16.71 11.41
N PRO A 218 7.06 17.46 12.48
CA PRO A 218 5.86 18.30 12.63
C PRO A 218 5.83 19.59 11.79
N ALA A 219 6.97 20.06 11.30
CA ALA A 219 7.06 21.43 10.77
C ALA A 219 6.40 21.61 9.39
N ILE A 220 6.40 20.58 8.55
CA ILE A 220 5.91 20.64 7.16
C ILE A 220 4.44 20.23 7.09
N ALA A 221 3.96 19.43 8.05
CA ALA A 221 2.63 18.86 8.06
C ALA A 221 1.49 19.89 8.04
N ASN A 222 1.63 20.99 8.77
CA ASN A 222 0.52 21.93 8.97
C ASN A 222 0.14 22.71 7.70
N GLU A 223 1.11 23.10 6.88
CA GLU A 223 0.83 23.83 5.63
C GLU A 223 0.30 22.90 4.54
N SER A 224 0.79 21.65 4.51
CA SER A 224 0.37 20.65 3.53
C SER A 224 -1.02 20.09 3.80
N LEU A 225 -1.51 20.17 5.05
CA LEU A 225 -2.83 19.66 5.44
C LEU A 225 -3.99 20.56 4.97
N HIS A 226 -3.72 21.84 4.67
CA HIS A 226 -4.75 22.77 4.23
C HIS A 226 -5.22 22.41 2.82
N GLY A 227 -6.49 22.00 2.74
CA GLY A 227 -7.14 21.62 1.47
C GLY A 227 -7.04 20.14 1.10
N SER A 228 -6.22 19.34 1.79
CA SER A 228 -6.17 17.88 1.54
C SER A 228 -7.45 17.20 2.01
N GLN A 229 -8.05 16.39 1.12
CA GLN A 229 -9.23 15.59 1.45
C GLN A 229 -8.85 14.39 2.31
N ARG A 230 -7.65 13.81 2.09
CA ARG A 230 -7.13 12.65 2.81
C ARG A 230 -5.71 12.86 3.32
N VAL A 231 -5.48 12.45 4.55
CA VAL A 231 -4.18 12.55 5.21
C VAL A 231 -3.70 11.16 5.59
N TYR A 232 -2.60 10.75 5.02
CA TYR A 232 -1.88 9.54 5.41
C TYR A 232 -0.86 9.90 6.48
N VAL A 233 -0.92 9.23 7.62
CA VAL A 233 -0.06 9.52 8.77
C VAL A 233 0.89 8.35 9.02
N PHE A 234 2.18 8.62 8.97
CA PHE A 234 3.23 7.66 9.26
C PHE A 234 3.72 7.79 10.69
N ALA A 235 3.87 6.68 11.38
CA ALA A 235 4.57 6.57 12.65
C ALA A 235 5.81 5.68 12.48
N PRO A 236 6.99 6.06 13.00
CA PRO A 236 8.21 5.25 12.89
C PRO A 236 8.21 4.00 13.79
N ARG A 237 7.18 3.83 14.60
CA ARG A 237 6.93 2.70 15.50
C ARG A 237 5.46 2.36 15.52
N SER A 238 5.10 1.25 16.20
CA SER A 238 3.68 0.89 16.43
C SER A 238 2.89 2.05 17.00
N TRP A 239 1.67 2.20 16.54
CA TRP A 239 0.71 3.17 17.05
C TRP A 239 0.39 2.90 18.51
N THR A 240 0.44 3.93 19.36
CA THR A 240 0.06 3.82 20.77
C THR A 240 -1.42 4.16 20.96
N ALA A 241 -2.03 3.64 22.02
CA ALA A 241 -3.41 3.95 22.36
C ALA A 241 -3.62 5.47 22.59
N GLU A 242 -2.62 6.18 23.13
CA GLU A 242 -2.66 7.63 23.31
C GLU A 242 -2.72 8.35 21.95
N GLN A 243 -1.85 7.98 21.01
CA GLN A 243 -1.85 8.55 19.66
C GLN A 243 -3.17 8.27 18.92
N LEU A 244 -3.73 7.07 19.08
CA LEU A 244 -5.02 6.73 18.48
C LEU A 244 -6.16 7.57 19.11
N THR A 245 -6.08 7.89 20.39
CA THR A 245 -7.05 8.78 21.05
C THR A 245 -6.96 10.19 20.48
N GLU A 246 -5.75 10.77 20.36
CA GLU A 246 -5.56 12.09 19.75
C GLU A 246 -6.10 12.14 18.30
N LEU A 247 -5.86 11.08 17.52
CA LEU A 247 -6.37 10.96 16.15
C LEU A 247 -7.90 10.84 16.09
N ASN A 248 -8.50 10.08 17.00
CA ASN A 248 -9.97 10.00 17.13
C ASN A 248 -10.60 11.37 17.46
N GLU A 249 -9.86 12.24 18.14
CA GLU A 249 -10.26 13.62 18.45
C GLU A 249 -9.93 14.61 17.31
N GLY A 250 -9.43 14.11 16.17
CA GLY A 250 -9.08 14.90 14.99
C GLY A 250 -7.72 15.62 15.08
N THR A 251 -6.92 15.27 16.08
CA THR A 251 -5.57 15.83 16.27
C THR A 251 -4.52 14.88 15.74
N ILE A 252 -3.63 15.34 14.85
CA ILE A 252 -2.47 14.55 14.44
C ILE A 252 -1.40 14.62 15.54
N PRO A 253 -1.06 13.46 16.15
CA PRO A 253 -0.10 13.41 17.24
C PRO A 253 1.29 13.85 16.78
N ARG A 254 2.07 14.37 17.72
CA ARG A 254 3.48 14.70 17.49
C ARG A 254 4.34 13.81 18.37
N ASP A 255 5.31 13.12 17.77
CA ASP A 255 6.28 12.38 18.56
C ASP A 255 7.23 13.35 19.26
N ARG A 256 6.98 13.58 20.55
CA ARG A 256 7.79 14.48 21.39
C ARG A 256 9.15 13.89 21.74
N ARG A 257 9.44 12.65 21.41
CA ARG A 257 10.65 11.93 21.80
C ARG A 257 11.83 12.12 20.84
N GLY A 258 11.61 12.72 19.66
CA GLY A 258 12.64 13.03 18.66
C GLY A 258 13.21 14.44 18.72
N ALA A 259 12.72 15.31 19.58
CA ALA A 259 13.10 16.73 19.69
C ALA A 259 14.23 16.99 20.70
N ARG A 260 15.25 16.09 20.78
CA ARG A 260 16.48 16.36 21.54
C ARG A 260 17.70 16.35 20.63
#